data_e3c4402391c8e0c89a53dfc1ae5c6e8b
#
_entry.id   e3c4402391c8e0c89a53dfc1ae5c6e8b
#
_cell.length_a   1.000
_cell.length_b   1.000
_cell.length_c   1.000
_cell.angle_alpha   90.00
_cell.angle_beta   90.00
_cell.angle_gamma   90.00
#
_symmetry.space_group_name_H-M   'P 1'
#
loop_
_entity.id
_entity.type
_entity.pdbx_description
1 polymer ?
#
loop_
_entity_poly.entity_id
_entity_poly.type
_entity_poly.pdbx_seq_one_letter_code
_entity_poly.pdbx_strand_id
1 'polypeptide(L)'
;MTDDNTPQSRKKLSLSGAPRKTDERDEKPKVRSGARARAVAQSQLRSGQGKTTPAKSGRPLPTDRAAARSDTTAQTYEPRRSASDRTDRPMRTERPRPAAGNRDVNPGAPLTRKRPQARTDDRATRTQHESEQARPRPSSRLTETFRVFAPCPQGLEEVLCEEMQALGFEHVEKGRAGCAFETDWAGILRANLYSRLATRILVQVAHGLVLKEDDIYELAYDAPWERWFGAEHSLRVDTSAIQSPMKSLMFCNLKAKDGICDRLRDREGERPSIDTVRPDARVHLFLTRDSGTLYLDTSGESLFKRGWRLDKGEAPLRENLAAGILALSGWDPSLPLLDPFCGSGTILIEAAWIAQGVPPGISRPFGFERLRNADARQWTALKEDALSRIAPELETPLYGCDLNPHALEAARENMQRANLAPDSIQFARANALDLQPPTNAGWLVTNPPYGERMDEQDDGFWRDWSACLKQQFAGWQVHVISSDLELPGKLRLKARRRTPLYNGALDCRLFSFEMVAESYRKP
;
A
#
# COMPACT_ATOMS: atom_id res chain seq x y z
N MET A 1 -34.33 20.99 -38.20
CA MET A 1 -33.94 20.03 -37.18
C MET A 1 -32.65 19.39 -37.67
N THR A 2 -31.55 20.02 -37.40
CA THR A 2 -30.19 19.61 -37.77
C THR A 2 -29.40 19.61 -36.47
N ASP A 3 -29.10 18.39 -36.01
CA ASP A 3 -28.24 18.17 -34.84
C ASP A 3 -26.81 18.50 -35.22
N ASP A 4 -26.31 19.57 -34.64
CA ASP A 4 -24.91 20.00 -34.76
C ASP A 4 -24.17 19.51 -33.51
N ASN A 5 -23.61 18.32 -33.59
CA ASN A 5 -22.80 17.73 -32.54
C ASN A 5 -21.33 17.89 -32.92
N THR A 6 -20.79 19.08 -32.61
CA THR A 6 -19.37 19.37 -32.82
C THR A 6 -18.59 18.94 -31.55
N PRO A 7 -17.56 18.08 -31.64
CA PRO A 7 -16.77 17.72 -30.51
C PRO A 7 -15.92 18.91 -30.05
N GLN A 8 -16.03 19.27 -28.77
CA GLN A 8 -15.22 20.31 -28.15
C GLN A 8 -13.73 19.94 -28.26
N SER A 9 -13.00 20.81 -28.93
CA SER A 9 -11.54 20.67 -29.09
C SER A 9 -10.85 20.71 -27.73
N ARG A 10 -10.11 19.65 -27.43
CA ARG A 10 -9.21 19.55 -26.27
C ARG A 10 -8.20 20.71 -26.27
N LYS A 11 -8.34 21.67 -25.37
CA LYS A 11 -7.37 22.74 -25.20
C LYS A 11 -6.11 22.18 -24.53
N LYS A 12 -4.99 22.19 -25.26
CA LYS A 12 -3.67 21.97 -24.68
C LYS A 12 -3.30 23.17 -23.81
N LEU A 13 -2.69 22.92 -22.64
CA LEU A 13 -2.10 23.98 -21.81
C LEU A 13 -1.11 24.80 -22.65
N SER A 14 -1.47 26.04 -22.97
CA SER A 14 -0.59 26.93 -23.71
C SER A 14 0.31 27.68 -22.70
N LEU A 15 1.61 27.39 -22.76
CA LEU A 15 2.64 28.04 -21.98
C LEU A 15 3.28 29.14 -22.87
N SER A 16 2.94 30.39 -22.64
CA SER A 16 3.64 31.53 -23.22
C SER A 16 4.52 32.18 -22.14
N GLY A 17 5.80 31.87 -22.17
CA GLY A 17 6.80 32.55 -21.33
C GLY A 17 8.19 32.32 -21.91
N ALA A 18 8.74 33.34 -22.59
CA ALA A 18 10.09 33.33 -23.13
C ALA A 18 11.13 33.47 -22.00
N PRO A 19 12.30 32.80 -22.08
CA PRO A 19 13.30 32.86 -21.03
C PRO A 19 14.11 34.18 -21.08
N ARG A 20 14.24 34.86 -19.94
CA ARG A 20 15.24 35.91 -19.72
C ARG A 20 16.58 35.24 -19.41
N LYS A 21 17.60 35.61 -20.18
CA LYS A 21 19.01 35.23 -19.95
C LYS A 21 19.53 35.91 -18.67
N THR A 22 20.14 35.13 -17.78
CA THR A 22 21.02 35.62 -16.72
C THR A 22 22.32 34.84 -16.74
N ASP A 23 23.43 35.61 -16.56
CA ASP A 23 24.81 35.21 -16.68
C ASP A 23 25.27 34.14 -15.68
N GLU A 24 26.12 33.25 -16.18
CA GLU A 24 26.89 32.26 -15.42
C GLU A 24 27.94 32.92 -14.51
N ARG A 25 27.98 32.49 -13.25
CA ARG A 25 29.22 32.45 -12.45
C ARG A 25 29.29 31.14 -11.68
N ASP A 26 30.36 30.42 -11.97
CA ASP A 26 30.77 29.15 -11.33
C ASP A 26 31.03 29.32 -9.84
N GLU A 27 30.38 28.52 -9.00
CA GLU A 27 30.89 28.08 -7.70
C GLU A 27 30.37 26.66 -7.35
N LYS A 28 31.36 25.78 -7.07
CA LYS A 28 31.11 24.36 -6.71
C LYS A 28 30.67 24.23 -5.25
N PRO A 29 29.59 23.51 -4.90
CA PRO A 29 29.27 23.21 -3.50
C PRO A 29 29.91 21.90 -3.00
N LYS A 30 30.44 21.99 -1.78
CA LYS A 30 31.00 20.87 -1.00
C LYS A 30 29.88 19.99 -0.43
N VAL A 31 29.97 18.71 -0.71
CA VAL A 31 29.10 17.66 -0.15
C VAL A 31 29.38 17.46 1.35
N ARG A 32 28.39 17.58 2.20
CA ARG A 32 28.39 17.11 3.60
C ARG A 32 27.37 16.01 3.80
N SER A 33 27.83 14.86 4.30
CA SER A 33 27.08 13.63 4.50
C SER A 33 26.09 13.71 5.67
N GLY A 34 24.83 13.31 5.41
CA GLY A 34 23.68 13.36 6.32
C GLY A 34 23.56 12.26 7.38
N ALA A 35 24.66 11.71 7.92
CA ALA A 35 24.59 10.63 8.94
C ALA A 35 24.45 11.13 10.39
N ARG A 36 24.70 12.40 10.69
CA ARG A 36 24.64 12.95 12.07
C ARG A 36 23.25 13.46 12.51
N ALA A 37 22.36 13.75 11.59
CA ALA A 37 21.03 14.29 11.93
C ALA A 37 20.07 13.23 12.53
N ARG A 38 20.25 11.95 12.25
CA ARG A 38 19.40 10.89 12.79
C ARG A 38 19.68 10.53 14.26
N ALA A 39 20.86 10.82 14.77
CA ALA A 39 21.24 10.53 16.16
C ALA A 39 20.73 11.56 17.17
N VAL A 40 20.52 12.81 16.75
CA VAL A 40 20.06 13.90 17.63
C VAL A 40 18.56 13.85 17.87
N ALA A 41 17.74 13.45 16.88
CA ALA A 41 16.30 13.33 17.03
C ALA A 41 15.85 12.18 17.97
N GLN A 42 16.66 11.12 18.11
CA GLN A 42 16.37 10.02 19.04
C GLN A 42 16.77 10.31 20.49
N SER A 43 17.67 11.25 20.75
CA SER A 43 18.10 11.61 22.13
C SER A 43 17.17 12.61 22.81
N GLN A 44 16.43 13.43 22.05
CA GLN A 44 15.50 14.43 22.60
C GLN A 44 14.13 13.86 23.04
N LEU A 45 13.77 12.65 22.61
CA LEU A 45 12.55 11.95 23.03
C LEU A 45 12.71 11.17 24.35
N ARG A 46 13.92 11.16 24.94
CA ARG A 46 14.19 10.44 26.21
C ARG A 46 14.32 11.29 27.45
N SER A 47 14.23 12.63 27.38
CA SER A 47 14.39 13.52 28.55
C SER A 47 13.21 14.46 28.71
N GLY A 48 12.14 13.94 29.28
CA GLY A 48 10.99 14.74 29.68
C GLY A 48 10.29 14.15 30.88
N GLN A 49 10.86 14.32 32.07
CA GLN A 49 10.10 14.43 33.32
C GLN A 49 11.02 14.84 34.50
N GLY A 50 10.59 15.84 35.25
CA GLY A 50 10.96 16.01 36.63
C GLY A 50 11.60 17.36 37.01
N LYS A 51 10.79 18.29 37.48
CA LYS A 51 11.12 19.54 38.18
C LYS A 51 11.81 19.28 39.51
N THR A 52 12.81 20.07 39.90
CA THR A 52 12.81 21.05 41.02
C THR A 52 14.23 21.50 41.29
N THR A 53 14.45 22.80 41.44
CA THR A 53 15.61 23.52 41.93
C THR A 53 15.54 23.64 43.49
N PRO A 54 16.59 24.14 44.28
CA PRO A 54 17.79 24.84 43.88
C PRO A 54 19.07 24.61 44.77
N ALA A 55 20.19 25.18 44.29
CA ALA A 55 21.23 25.91 45.04
C ALA A 55 22.49 25.24 45.60
N LYS A 56 23.62 25.75 45.08
CA LYS A 56 24.87 26.26 45.67
C LYS A 56 26.08 25.36 45.93
N SER A 57 27.16 25.84 45.29
CA SER A 57 28.54 26.00 45.79
C SER A 57 29.55 24.87 45.61
N GLY A 58 30.71 25.22 44.99
CA GLY A 58 32.03 24.78 45.38
C GLY A 58 32.87 24.07 44.31
N ARG A 59 33.75 24.80 43.64
CA ARG A 59 35.02 24.34 43.04
C ARG A 59 36.03 23.98 44.16
N PRO A 60 37.18 23.26 43.95
CA PRO A 60 38.05 23.23 42.75
C PRO A 60 38.70 21.83 42.46
N LEU A 61 39.40 21.80 41.29
CA LEU A 61 40.47 20.89 40.83
C LEU A 61 41.68 20.87 41.79
N PRO A 62 42.70 19.95 41.76
CA PRO A 62 43.45 19.53 40.58
C PRO A 62 44.12 18.11 40.61
N THR A 63 44.77 17.78 39.49
CA THR A 63 46.05 17.07 39.25
C THR A 63 46.16 15.54 39.27
N ASP A 64 46.56 15.03 38.12
CA ASP A 64 47.84 14.41 37.71
C ASP A 64 48.14 12.91 37.91
N ARG A 65 48.71 12.37 36.80
CA ARG A 65 49.71 11.27 36.66
C ARG A 65 49.18 9.83 36.67
N ALA A 66 49.52 8.98 35.75
CA ALA A 66 50.55 8.72 34.78
C ALA A 66 50.47 7.23 34.37
N ALA A 67 50.64 6.99 33.11
CA ALA A 67 51.36 5.90 32.44
C ALA A 67 51.26 4.44 32.91
N ALA A 68 50.87 3.54 31.99
CA ALA A 68 51.73 2.45 31.53
C ALA A 68 51.15 1.72 30.33
N ARG A 69 52.03 1.42 29.41
CA ARG A 69 51.92 0.75 28.12
C ARG A 69 51.57 -0.73 28.25
N SER A 70 50.91 -1.31 27.23
CA SER A 70 51.47 -2.48 26.52
C SER A 70 50.68 -2.78 25.26
N ASP A 71 51.43 -2.98 24.20
CA ASP A 71 51.11 -3.44 22.87
C ASP A 71 50.36 -4.77 22.85
N THR A 72 49.51 -4.99 21.83
CA THR A 72 49.73 -6.08 20.88
C THR A 72 48.69 -6.11 19.74
N THR A 73 49.21 -5.86 18.54
CA THR A 73 48.91 -6.43 17.20
C THR A 73 47.48 -6.55 16.69
N ALA A 74 47.29 -5.73 15.68
CA ALA A 74 46.30 -5.88 14.60
C ALA A 74 46.63 -7.08 13.69
N GLN A 75 45.61 -7.82 13.30
CA GLN A 75 45.65 -8.63 12.08
C GLN A 75 44.50 -8.26 11.16
N THR A 76 44.90 -7.60 10.07
CA THR A 76 44.14 -7.32 8.86
C THR A 76 43.93 -8.62 8.06
N TYR A 77 42.72 -8.81 7.57
CA TYR A 77 42.42 -9.86 6.57
C TYR A 77 41.95 -9.15 5.28
N GLU A 78 42.82 -9.21 4.24
CA GLU A 78 42.50 -8.87 2.86
C GLU A 78 42.08 -10.12 2.07
N PRO A 79 41.22 -9.99 1.05
CA PRO A 79 40.82 -11.14 0.23
C PRO A 79 41.77 -11.32 -0.98
N ARG A 80 42.26 -12.54 -1.16
CA ARG A 80 43.04 -12.97 -2.32
C ARG A 80 42.18 -13.29 -3.54
N ARG A 81 42.53 -12.68 -4.66
CA ARG A 81 42.24 -13.09 -6.04
C ARG A 81 43.31 -14.10 -6.51
N SER A 82 42.89 -15.13 -7.23
CA SER A 82 43.68 -15.79 -8.32
C SER A 82 42.72 -16.67 -9.11
N ALA A 83 42.44 -16.51 -10.34
CA ALA A 83 43.16 -16.69 -11.60
C ALA A 83 43.44 -18.17 -11.94
N SER A 84 42.68 -18.62 -12.95
CA SER A 84 42.96 -19.55 -14.07
C SER A 84 43.85 -20.75 -13.84
N ASP A 85 43.38 -21.98 -14.16
CA ASP A 85 43.92 -22.65 -15.35
C ASP A 85 43.03 -23.81 -15.83
N ARG A 86 43.12 -24.02 -17.13
CA ARG A 86 42.49 -25.02 -17.96
C ARG A 86 43.05 -26.42 -17.68
N THR A 87 42.26 -27.48 -17.87
CA THR A 87 42.53 -28.54 -18.88
C THR A 87 41.47 -29.65 -18.81
N ASP A 88 41.02 -29.96 -20.01
CA ASP A 88 40.69 -31.26 -20.63
C ASP A 88 39.54 -32.16 -20.12
N ARG A 89 38.66 -32.32 -21.11
CA ARG A 89 37.71 -33.44 -21.37
C ARG A 89 38.45 -34.81 -21.48
N PRO A 90 37.73 -35.97 -21.35
CA PRO A 90 36.97 -36.43 -22.51
C PRO A 90 35.58 -37.06 -22.25
N MET A 91 34.84 -37.05 -23.32
CA MET A 91 33.61 -37.78 -23.63
C MET A 91 33.68 -39.31 -23.38
N ARG A 92 32.51 -39.87 -23.01
CA ARG A 92 32.09 -41.20 -23.53
C ARG A 92 30.55 -41.34 -23.39
N THR A 93 29.88 -41.29 -24.52
CA THR A 93 29.14 -42.30 -25.30
C THR A 93 27.93 -42.94 -24.63
N GLU A 94 26.77 -42.51 -25.12
CA GLU A 94 25.72 -43.20 -25.89
C GLU A 94 25.38 -44.66 -25.53
N ARG A 95 24.08 -44.80 -25.16
CA ARG A 95 22.99 -45.69 -25.65
C ARG A 95 23.21 -47.24 -25.55
N PRO A 96 22.16 -48.09 -25.65
CA PRO A 96 20.84 -47.87 -26.22
C PRO A 96 19.65 -48.54 -25.49
N ARG A 97 18.44 -48.21 -25.93
CA ARG A 97 17.18 -48.95 -25.76
C ARG A 97 17.25 -50.34 -26.46
N PRO A 98 16.39 -51.27 -26.09
CA PRO A 98 15.87 -52.22 -27.07
C PRO A 98 14.37 -52.03 -27.33
N ALA A 99 14.07 -52.29 -28.59
CA ALA A 99 12.81 -52.14 -29.29
C ALA A 99 11.92 -53.39 -29.19
N ALA A 100 10.64 -53.13 -29.38
CA ALA A 100 9.60 -53.82 -30.09
C ALA A 100 9.70 -55.35 -30.38
N GLY A 101 8.66 -56.06 -30.08
CA GLY A 101 8.28 -57.31 -30.68
C GLY A 101 6.79 -57.36 -30.99
N ASN A 102 6.53 -57.21 -32.30
CA ASN A 102 5.30 -57.50 -32.99
C ASN A 102 4.92 -58.98 -32.87
N ARG A 103 3.65 -59.29 -32.79
CA ARG A 103 3.03 -60.40 -33.55
C ARG A 103 1.55 -60.15 -33.79
N ASP A 104 1.27 -60.08 -35.08
CA ASP A 104 0.01 -60.20 -35.78
C ASP A 104 -0.78 -61.47 -35.43
N VAL A 105 -2.10 -61.43 -35.53
CA VAL A 105 -2.90 -62.12 -36.54
C VAL A 105 -4.40 -61.95 -36.24
N ASN A 106 -5.13 -61.41 -37.20
CA ASN A 106 -6.53 -61.42 -37.48
C ASN A 106 -6.86 -62.77 -38.19
N PRO A 107 -8.09 -63.22 -38.53
CA PRO A 107 -9.40 -62.59 -38.53
C PRO A 107 -10.61 -63.54 -38.23
N GLY A 108 -11.84 -63.03 -38.19
CA GLY A 108 -13.01 -63.86 -38.32
C GLY A 108 -14.33 -63.24 -37.85
N ALA A 109 -15.07 -62.69 -38.76
CA ALA A 109 -16.49 -62.34 -38.64
C ALA A 109 -17.38 -63.56 -38.98
N PRO A 110 -18.69 -63.42 -39.12
CA PRO A 110 -19.79 -62.85 -38.34
C PRO A 110 -20.91 -63.91 -38.06
N LEU A 111 -21.98 -63.56 -37.33
CA LEU A 111 -23.32 -64.14 -37.52
C LEU A 111 -24.36 -63.49 -36.55
N THR A 112 -25.16 -62.65 -37.04
CA THR A 112 -26.61 -62.60 -37.33
C THR A 112 -27.63 -63.15 -36.35
N ARG A 113 -28.65 -62.29 -36.12
CA ARG A 113 -30.11 -62.52 -35.95
C ARG A 113 -30.61 -63.05 -34.60
N LYS A 114 -31.54 -62.35 -33.91
CA LYS A 114 -32.98 -62.19 -34.26
C LYS A 114 -33.70 -61.37 -33.21
N ARG A 115 -34.50 -60.45 -33.70
CA ARG A 115 -35.68 -59.89 -33.01
C ARG A 115 -36.83 -60.88 -33.10
N PRO A 116 -37.78 -60.88 -32.14
CA PRO A 116 -39.18 -60.85 -32.56
C PRO A 116 -39.99 -59.69 -31.95
N GLN A 117 -41.05 -59.43 -32.72
CA GLN A 117 -42.02 -58.36 -32.62
C GLN A 117 -43.10 -58.62 -31.52
N ALA A 118 -43.61 -57.49 -31.08
CA ALA A 118 -44.99 -57.09 -30.77
C ALA A 118 -46.05 -58.10 -30.30
N ARG A 119 -46.73 -57.73 -29.27
CA ARG A 119 -48.20 -57.78 -29.19
C ARG A 119 -48.69 -56.63 -28.26
N THR A 120 -49.66 -55.92 -28.77
CA THR A 120 -50.61 -54.99 -28.21
C THR A 120 -51.52 -55.69 -27.20
N ASP A 121 -51.91 -54.97 -26.10
CA ASP A 121 -53.30 -54.65 -25.79
C ASP A 121 -53.48 -53.88 -24.49
N ASP A 122 -54.23 -52.85 -24.62
CA ASP A 122 -55.01 -52.04 -23.70
C ASP A 122 -55.16 -52.41 -22.26
N ARG A 123 -54.98 -51.49 -21.31
CA ARG A 123 -56.08 -50.95 -20.50
C ARG A 123 -55.59 -49.79 -19.59
N ALA A 124 -56.30 -48.71 -19.71
CA ALA A 124 -56.17 -47.56 -18.86
C ALA A 124 -56.32 -47.83 -17.37
N THR A 125 -55.41 -47.30 -16.55
CA THR A 125 -55.76 -46.85 -15.21
C THR A 125 -54.81 -45.66 -14.83
N ARG A 126 -55.44 -44.57 -14.63
CA ARG A 126 -54.98 -43.26 -14.22
C ARG A 126 -54.45 -43.37 -12.78
N THR A 127 -53.17 -43.18 -12.59
CA THR A 127 -52.61 -42.79 -11.29
C THR A 127 -51.62 -41.64 -11.52
N GLN A 128 -52.02 -40.52 -10.97
CA GLN A 128 -51.21 -39.33 -10.88
C GLN A 128 -49.99 -39.64 -9.98
N HIS A 129 -48.81 -39.73 -10.58
CA HIS A 129 -47.56 -39.56 -9.84
C HIS A 129 -47.15 -38.11 -10.04
N GLU A 130 -47.40 -37.30 -9.01
CA GLU A 130 -46.76 -36.04 -8.78
C GLU A 130 -45.25 -36.25 -8.88
N SER A 131 -44.64 -35.65 -9.88
CA SER A 131 -43.18 -35.47 -9.95
C SER A 131 -42.77 -34.56 -8.81
N GLU A 132 -42.32 -35.16 -7.73
CA GLU A 132 -41.62 -34.50 -6.67
C GLU A 132 -40.33 -33.93 -7.28
N GLN A 133 -40.40 -32.66 -7.74
CA GLN A 133 -39.24 -31.88 -8.07
C GLN A 133 -38.36 -31.81 -6.82
N ALA A 134 -37.25 -32.55 -6.84
CA ALA A 134 -36.21 -32.45 -5.86
C ALA A 134 -35.76 -31.00 -5.74
N ARG A 135 -36.30 -30.31 -4.75
CA ARG A 135 -35.79 -28.99 -4.36
C ARG A 135 -34.30 -29.16 -4.09
N PRO A 136 -33.41 -28.33 -4.72
CA PRO A 136 -32.02 -28.37 -4.37
C PRO A 136 -31.91 -28.02 -2.88
N ARG A 137 -31.42 -28.97 -2.09
CA ARG A 137 -31.10 -28.75 -0.69
C ARG A 137 -30.07 -27.61 -0.69
N PRO A 138 -30.31 -26.50 0.00
CA PRO A 138 -29.27 -25.52 0.20
C PRO A 138 -28.17 -26.23 0.99
N SER A 139 -27.04 -26.48 0.35
CA SER A 139 -25.83 -26.87 1.04
C SER A 139 -25.34 -25.62 1.80
N SER A 140 -25.89 -25.43 2.99
CA SER A 140 -25.30 -24.48 3.95
C SER A 140 -24.00 -25.11 4.48
N ARG A 141 -22.97 -25.15 3.65
CA ARG A 141 -21.63 -25.12 4.18
C ARG A 141 -21.52 -23.76 4.84
N LEU A 142 -21.56 -23.72 6.16
CA LEU A 142 -21.18 -22.55 6.93
C LEU A 142 -19.79 -22.19 6.43
N THR A 143 -19.72 -21.14 5.63
CA THR A 143 -18.44 -20.63 5.14
C THR A 143 -17.71 -20.10 6.36
N GLU A 144 -16.51 -20.60 6.62
CA GLU A 144 -15.72 -20.15 7.76
C GLU A 144 -15.47 -18.65 7.64
N THR A 145 -15.78 -17.89 8.69
CA THR A 145 -15.56 -16.46 8.75
C THR A 145 -14.35 -16.13 9.63
N PHE A 146 -13.63 -15.10 9.25
CA PHE A 146 -12.44 -14.59 9.92
C PHE A 146 -12.67 -13.16 10.34
N ARG A 147 -12.24 -12.82 11.54
CA ARG A 147 -12.13 -11.43 11.95
C ARG A 147 -10.86 -10.83 11.34
N VAL A 148 -11.01 -9.71 10.64
CA VAL A 148 -9.94 -9.03 9.91
C VAL A 148 -9.77 -7.63 10.45
N PHE A 149 -8.51 -7.18 10.58
CA PHE A 149 -8.16 -5.80 10.86
C PHE A 149 -7.39 -5.21 9.69
N ALA A 150 -7.84 -4.08 9.17
CA ALA A 150 -7.20 -3.31 8.12
C ALA A 150 -6.64 -2.00 8.69
N PRO A 151 -5.34 -1.92 9.00
CA PRO A 151 -4.72 -0.67 9.44
C PRO A 151 -4.59 0.32 8.27
N CYS A 152 -4.74 1.62 8.56
CA CYS A 152 -4.54 2.72 7.62
C CYS A 152 -3.70 3.85 8.22
N PRO A 153 -3.27 4.84 7.43
CA PRO A 153 -2.77 6.11 7.96
C PRO A 153 -3.81 6.77 8.86
N GLN A 154 -3.36 7.27 10.01
CA GLN A 154 -4.26 7.93 10.97
C GLN A 154 -4.93 9.14 10.33
N GLY A 155 -6.24 9.26 10.54
CA GLY A 155 -7.13 10.25 9.92
C GLY A 155 -7.88 9.74 8.69
N LEU A 156 -7.61 8.49 8.24
CA LEU A 156 -8.33 7.84 7.14
C LEU A 156 -9.30 6.76 7.62
N GLU A 157 -9.50 6.59 8.92
CA GLU A 157 -10.30 5.49 9.46
C GLU A 157 -11.74 5.50 8.96
N GLU A 158 -12.35 6.68 8.81
CA GLU A 158 -13.74 6.86 8.35
C GLU A 158 -13.87 6.41 6.89
N VAL A 159 -13.06 7.03 6.01
CA VAL A 159 -13.10 6.71 4.57
C VAL A 159 -12.66 5.28 4.28
N LEU A 160 -11.84 4.66 5.15
CA LEU A 160 -11.54 3.23 5.05
C LEU A 160 -12.76 2.37 5.40
N CYS A 161 -13.55 2.75 6.42
CA CYS A 161 -14.80 2.05 6.72
C CYS A 161 -15.78 2.13 5.54
N GLU A 162 -15.91 3.31 4.92
CA GLU A 162 -16.72 3.52 3.72
C GLU A 162 -16.21 2.66 2.56
N GLU A 163 -14.88 2.59 2.35
CA GLU A 163 -14.27 1.72 1.33
C GLU A 163 -14.61 0.24 1.58
N MET A 164 -14.48 -0.25 2.81
CA MET A 164 -14.80 -1.65 3.14
C MET A 164 -16.28 -1.96 2.95
N GLN A 165 -17.19 -1.05 3.33
CA GLN A 165 -18.61 -1.18 3.09
C GLN A 165 -18.94 -1.20 1.59
N ALA A 166 -18.32 -0.33 0.79
CA ALA A 166 -18.46 -0.32 -0.67
C ALA A 166 -17.93 -1.60 -1.33
N LEU A 167 -16.92 -2.25 -0.73
CA LEU A 167 -16.45 -3.57 -1.15
C LEU A 167 -17.39 -4.72 -0.73
N GLY A 168 -18.50 -4.43 -0.05
CA GLY A 168 -19.52 -5.38 0.35
C GLY A 168 -19.18 -6.17 1.62
N PHE A 169 -18.36 -5.62 2.51
CA PHE A 169 -18.16 -6.17 3.84
C PHE A 169 -19.22 -5.66 4.80
N GLU A 170 -19.77 -6.58 5.58
CA GLU A 170 -20.73 -6.28 6.64
C GLU A 170 -20.01 -6.05 7.98
N HIS A 171 -20.69 -5.39 8.93
CA HIS A 171 -20.19 -5.17 10.29
C HIS A 171 -18.79 -4.52 10.34
N VAL A 172 -18.59 -3.49 9.50
CA VAL A 172 -17.33 -2.73 9.50
C VAL A 172 -17.30 -1.80 10.71
N GLU A 173 -16.37 -2.05 11.61
CA GLU A 173 -16.19 -1.29 12.85
C GLU A 173 -14.95 -0.39 12.74
N LYS A 174 -15.13 0.91 12.96
CA LYS A 174 -14.03 1.86 13.04
C LYS A 174 -13.18 1.58 14.26
N GLY A 175 -11.90 1.34 14.04
CA GLY A 175 -10.89 1.17 15.07
C GLY A 175 -9.90 2.33 15.14
N ARG A 176 -8.91 2.21 16.02
CA ARG A 176 -7.79 3.15 16.05
C ARG A 176 -6.83 2.83 14.91
N ALA A 177 -6.57 3.81 14.05
CA ALA A 177 -5.67 3.70 12.88
C ALA A 177 -6.04 2.53 11.94
N GLY A 178 -7.35 2.27 11.76
CA GLY A 178 -7.85 1.21 10.88
C GLY A 178 -9.31 0.88 11.12
N CYS A 179 -9.79 -0.19 10.52
CA CYS A 179 -11.10 -0.78 10.77
C CYS A 179 -11.05 -2.28 10.94
N ALA A 180 -12.05 -2.86 11.61
CA ALA A 180 -12.25 -4.29 11.74
C ALA A 180 -13.51 -4.71 10.97
N PHE A 181 -13.53 -5.91 10.41
CA PHE A 181 -14.70 -6.50 9.74
C PHE A 181 -14.59 -8.03 9.76
N GLU A 182 -15.68 -8.71 9.43
CA GLU A 182 -15.71 -10.15 9.32
C GLU A 182 -15.94 -10.58 7.87
N THR A 183 -15.22 -11.61 7.42
CA THR A 183 -15.35 -12.12 6.07
C THR A 183 -14.79 -13.54 5.94
N ASP A 184 -15.12 -14.22 4.84
CA ASP A 184 -14.52 -15.49 4.44
C ASP A 184 -13.16 -15.30 3.76
N TRP A 185 -12.53 -16.40 3.34
CA TRP A 185 -11.24 -16.35 2.64
C TRP A 185 -11.32 -15.58 1.30
N ALA A 186 -12.42 -15.75 0.57
CA ALA A 186 -12.64 -15.01 -0.70
C ALA A 186 -12.70 -13.50 -0.47
N GLY A 187 -13.32 -13.06 0.61
CA GLY A 187 -13.34 -11.66 1.01
C GLY A 187 -11.97 -11.13 1.42
N ILE A 188 -11.11 -11.96 2.05
CA ILE A 188 -9.71 -11.59 2.35
C ILE A 188 -8.93 -11.32 1.05
N LEU A 189 -9.09 -12.17 0.03
CA LEU A 189 -8.48 -11.97 -1.30
C LEU A 189 -8.99 -10.67 -1.92
N ARG A 190 -10.31 -10.44 -1.87
CA ARG A 190 -10.96 -9.22 -2.38
C ARG A 190 -10.47 -7.97 -1.66
N ALA A 191 -10.36 -7.98 -0.34
CA ALA A 191 -9.84 -6.86 0.44
C ALA A 191 -8.39 -6.51 0.06
N ASN A 192 -7.52 -7.52 -0.13
CA ASN A 192 -6.15 -7.32 -0.57
C ASN A 192 -6.06 -6.73 -1.98
N LEU A 193 -6.92 -7.19 -2.91
CA LEU A 193 -6.91 -6.73 -4.30
C LEU A 193 -7.41 -5.29 -4.43
N TYR A 194 -8.50 -4.95 -3.74
CA TYR A 194 -9.26 -3.73 -4.00
C TYR A 194 -9.05 -2.61 -2.99
N SER A 195 -8.53 -2.86 -1.78
CA SER A 195 -8.35 -1.77 -0.82
C SER A 195 -7.24 -0.82 -1.23
N ARG A 196 -7.60 0.45 -1.40
CA ARG A 196 -6.68 1.56 -1.69
C ARG A 196 -6.09 2.17 -0.43
N LEU A 197 -6.87 2.18 0.66
CA LEU A 197 -6.59 2.94 1.87
C LEU A 197 -5.87 2.11 2.93
N ALA A 198 -6.15 0.80 3.00
CA ALA A 198 -5.49 -0.08 3.95
C ALA A 198 -3.97 -0.17 3.71
N THR A 199 -3.24 -0.29 4.79
CA THR A 199 -1.79 -0.59 4.74
C THR A 199 -1.54 -2.08 4.61
N ARG A 200 -2.41 -2.89 5.21
CA ARG A 200 -2.38 -4.36 5.22
C ARG A 200 -3.78 -4.92 5.45
N ILE A 201 -3.95 -6.20 5.18
CA ILE A 201 -5.12 -6.99 5.58
C ILE A 201 -4.61 -8.07 6.55
N LEU A 202 -5.01 -7.95 7.80
CA LEU A 202 -4.52 -8.75 8.92
C LEU A 202 -5.63 -9.65 9.45
N VAL A 203 -5.45 -10.97 9.34
CA VAL A 203 -6.41 -11.96 9.85
C VAL A 203 -6.11 -12.25 11.32
N GLN A 204 -7.08 -12.06 12.20
CA GLN A 204 -6.94 -12.40 13.61
C GLN A 204 -6.88 -13.92 13.78
N VAL A 205 -5.76 -14.42 14.33
CA VAL A 205 -5.57 -15.86 14.59
C VAL A 205 -5.83 -16.18 16.05
N ALA A 206 -5.39 -15.32 16.97
CA ALA A 206 -5.63 -15.48 18.40
C ALA A 206 -5.81 -14.12 19.09
N HIS A 207 -6.58 -14.12 20.17
CA HIS A 207 -6.75 -12.97 21.05
C HIS A 207 -6.93 -13.48 22.48
N GLY A 208 -6.25 -12.84 23.44
CA GLY A 208 -6.34 -13.25 24.83
C GLY A 208 -5.74 -12.25 25.81
N LEU A 209 -5.87 -12.58 27.10
CA LEU A 209 -5.28 -11.81 28.18
C LEU A 209 -3.75 -11.93 28.14
N VAL A 210 -3.03 -10.82 28.25
CA VAL A 210 -1.57 -10.76 28.26
C VAL A 210 -1.15 -9.71 29.28
N LEU A 211 -0.67 -10.17 30.43
CA LEU A 211 -0.20 -9.33 31.54
C LEU A 211 1.32 -9.36 31.69
N LYS A 212 1.97 -10.42 31.25
CA LYS A 212 3.42 -10.65 31.27
C LYS A 212 3.90 -11.28 29.98
N GLU A 213 5.20 -11.30 29.79
CA GLU A 213 5.82 -11.80 28.54
C GLU A 213 5.58 -13.31 28.31
N ASP A 214 5.40 -14.12 29.35
CA ASP A 214 5.11 -15.56 29.22
C ASP A 214 3.71 -15.81 28.65
N ASP A 215 2.74 -14.96 28.98
CA ASP A 215 1.39 -15.05 28.41
C ASP A 215 1.41 -14.88 26.88
N ILE A 216 2.38 -14.13 26.34
CA ILE A 216 2.59 -13.99 24.90
C ILE A 216 3.00 -15.33 24.27
N TYR A 217 3.90 -16.06 24.93
CA TYR A 217 4.33 -17.38 24.46
C TYR A 217 3.16 -18.35 24.46
N GLU A 218 2.39 -18.43 25.55
CA GLU A 218 1.23 -19.30 25.67
C GLU A 218 0.18 -18.99 24.58
N LEU A 219 -0.19 -17.71 24.41
CA LEU A 219 -1.11 -17.27 23.37
C LEU A 219 -0.64 -17.66 21.96
N ALA A 220 0.66 -17.54 21.71
CA ALA A 220 1.25 -17.88 20.42
C ALA A 220 1.36 -19.40 20.21
N TYR A 221 1.63 -20.17 21.26
CA TYR A 221 1.70 -21.63 21.21
C TYR A 221 0.32 -22.27 21.02
N ASP A 222 -0.73 -21.72 21.63
CA ASP A 222 -2.09 -22.28 21.54
C ASP A 222 -2.77 -22.01 20.18
N ALA A 223 -2.29 -21.04 19.41
CA ALA A 223 -2.86 -20.67 18.12
C ALA A 223 -2.57 -21.74 17.03
N PRO A 224 -3.55 -22.07 16.15
CA PRO A 224 -3.44 -23.17 15.17
C PRO A 224 -2.68 -22.75 13.90
N TRP A 225 -1.36 -22.49 14.01
CA TRP A 225 -0.52 -22.01 12.92
C TRP A 225 -0.40 -22.96 11.75
N GLU A 226 -0.43 -24.28 12.02
CA GLU A 226 -0.37 -25.37 11.04
C GLU A 226 -1.46 -25.28 9.96
N ARG A 227 -2.51 -24.51 10.20
CA ARG A 227 -3.54 -24.21 9.20
C ARG A 227 -3.05 -23.25 8.10
N TRP A 228 -2.10 -22.39 8.43
CA TRP A 228 -1.69 -21.27 7.61
C TRP A 228 -0.33 -21.47 6.98
N PHE A 229 0.61 -21.98 7.73
CA PHE A 229 1.99 -22.23 7.32
C PHE A 229 2.62 -23.29 8.22
N GLY A 230 3.75 -23.85 7.80
CA GLY A 230 4.47 -24.88 8.54
C GLY A 230 5.98 -24.73 8.49
N ALA A 231 6.69 -25.80 8.80
CA ALA A 231 8.16 -25.82 8.85
C ALA A 231 8.83 -25.50 7.50
N GLU A 232 8.13 -25.71 6.40
CA GLU A 232 8.58 -25.42 5.03
C GLU A 232 8.66 -23.91 4.74
N HIS A 233 8.08 -23.06 5.59
CA HIS A 233 8.03 -21.62 5.41
C HIS A 233 9.08 -20.89 6.26
N SER A 234 9.34 -19.65 5.87
CA SER A 234 10.09 -18.69 6.69
C SER A 234 9.13 -17.74 7.42
N LEU A 235 9.47 -17.45 8.69
CA LEU A 235 8.63 -16.67 9.61
C LEU A 235 9.29 -15.36 10.01
N ARG A 236 8.49 -14.31 10.13
CA ARG A 236 8.82 -13.06 10.83
C ARG A 236 7.69 -12.68 11.79
N VAL A 237 8.06 -12.21 12.98
CA VAL A 237 7.12 -11.61 13.94
C VAL A 237 7.47 -10.15 14.16
N ASP A 238 6.47 -9.27 14.10
CA ASP A 238 6.59 -7.84 14.41
C ASP A 238 5.61 -7.49 15.53
N THR A 239 6.05 -6.79 16.57
CA THR A 239 5.20 -6.36 17.69
C THR A 239 4.97 -4.86 17.65
N SER A 240 3.71 -4.47 17.86
CA SER A 240 3.31 -3.10 18.19
C SER A 240 2.53 -3.07 19.49
N ALA A 241 2.58 -1.96 20.23
CA ALA A 241 1.93 -1.86 21.52
C ALA A 241 1.36 -0.47 21.79
N ILE A 242 0.22 -0.45 22.47
CA ILE A 242 -0.40 0.77 22.97
C ILE A 242 -0.73 0.58 24.45
N GLN A 243 -0.12 1.42 25.29
CA GLN A 243 -0.30 1.38 26.76
C GLN A 243 0.00 0.01 27.39
N SER A 244 0.81 -0.82 26.72
CA SER A 244 1.19 -2.14 27.23
C SER A 244 2.20 -2.01 28.37
N PRO A 245 2.13 -2.87 29.40
CA PRO A 245 3.12 -2.94 30.48
C PRO A 245 4.46 -3.53 30.04
N MET A 246 4.55 -4.11 28.85
CA MET A 246 5.76 -4.76 28.33
C MET A 246 6.89 -3.76 28.10
N LYS A 247 8.08 -4.05 28.63
CA LYS A 247 9.23 -3.14 28.59
C LYS A 247 10.00 -3.20 27.27
N SER A 248 10.00 -4.36 26.60
CA SER A 248 10.77 -4.59 25.39
C SER A 248 9.94 -5.28 24.30
N LEU A 249 9.59 -4.54 23.24
CA LEU A 249 8.87 -5.10 22.10
C LEU A 249 9.72 -6.15 21.36
N MET A 250 11.06 -6.00 21.37
CA MET A 250 11.94 -7.02 20.79
C MET A 250 11.84 -8.34 21.56
N PHE A 251 11.76 -8.30 22.88
CA PHE A 251 11.57 -9.51 23.68
C PHE A 251 10.18 -10.12 23.46
N CYS A 252 9.14 -9.30 23.30
CA CYS A 252 7.81 -9.77 22.92
C CYS A 252 7.82 -10.47 21.56
N ASN A 253 8.56 -9.93 20.57
CA ASN A 253 8.76 -10.60 19.28
C ASN A 253 9.34 -12.01 19.44
N LEU A 254 10.39 -12.13 20.29
CA LEU A 254 11.05 -13.43 20.53
C LEU A 254 10.10 -14.42 21.21
N LYS A 255 9.34 -13.98 22.23
CA LYS A 255 8.36 -14.83 22.92
C LYS A 255 7.28 -15.33 21.97
N ALA A 256 6.67 -14.47 21.17
CA ALA A 256 5.67 -14.87 20.17
C ALA A 256 6.28 -15.81 19.12
N LYS A 257 7.46 -15.48 18.59
CA LYS A 257 8.19 -16.33 17.66
C LYS A 257 8.46 -17.73 18.24
N ASP A 258 8.94 -17.79 19.50
CA ASP A 258 9.26 -19.06 20.13
C ASP A 258 8.00 -19.91 20.34
N GLY A 259 6.89 -19.32 20.78
CA GLY A 259 5.61 -20.02 20.89
C GLY A 259 5.11 -20.61 19.56
N ILE A 260 5.19 -19.82 18.46
CA ILE A 260 4.84 -20.27 17.11
C ILE A 260 5.75 -21.43 16.66
N CYS A 261 7.07 -21.27 16.82
CA CYS A 261 8.05 -22.26 16.39
C CYS A 261 7.93 -23.58 17.19
N ASP A 262 7.70 -23.50 18.48
CA ASP A 262 7.53 -24.67 19.33
C ASP A 262 6.22 -25.41 19.02
N ARG A 263 5.13 -24.68 18.79
CA ARG A 263 3.88 -25.28 18.32
C ARG A 263 4.07 -26.08 17.03
N LEU A 264 4.70 -25.49 16.03
CA LEU A 264 4.91 -26.17 14.75
C LEU A 264 5.85 -27.37 14.89
N ARG A 265 6.94 -27.25 15.70
CA ARG A 265 7.80 -28.40 16.01
C ARG A 265 6.99 -29.54 16.68
N ASP A 266 6.14 -29.24 17.63
CA ASP A 266 5.40 -30.25 18.37
C ASP A 266 4.27 -30.87 17.55
N ARG A 267 3.76 -30.17 16.54
CA ARG A 267 2.71 -30.65 15.63
C ARG A 267 3.25 -31.30 14.36
N GLU A 268 4.35 -30.81 13.81
CA GLU A 268 4.88 -31.19 12.51
C GLU A 268 6.30 -31.75 12.56
N GLY A 269 6.96 -31.72 13.72
CA GLY A 269 8.29 -32.26 13.95
C GLY A 269 9.44 -31.27 13.74
N GLU A 270 9.21 -30.16 13.04
CA GLU A 270 10.25 -29.18 12.69
C GLU A 270 9.78 -27.74 12.95
N ARG A 271 10.72 -26.82 13.11
CA ARG A 271 10.47 -25.39 13.25
C ARG A 271 10.63 -24.68 11.91
N PRO A 272 9.82 -23.64 11.63
CA PRO A 272 10.02 -22.77 10.46
C PRO A 272 11.36 -22.02 10.57
N SER A 273 11.95 -21.70 9.43
CA SER A 273 13.11 -20.82 9.35
C SER A 273 12.72 -19.36 9.68
N ILE A 274 13.70 -18.52 10.03
CA ILE A 274 13.46 -17.12 10.32
C ILE A 274 14.06 -16.24 9.22
N ASP A 275 13.22 -15.48 8.53
CA ASP A 275 13.66 -14.47 7.57
C ASP A 275 13.01 -13.11 7.92
N THR A 276 13.86 -12.16 8.29
CA THR A 276 13.42 -10.80 8.68
C THR A 276 13.27 -9.86 7.48
N VAL A 277 13.69 -10.27 6.28
CA VAL A 277 13.70 -9.45 5.07
C VAL A 277 12.53 -9.81 4.16
N ARG A 278 12.41 -11.09 3.78
CA ARG A 278 11.39 -11.60 2.86
C ARG A 278 10.73 -12.87 3.39
N PRO A 279 10.05 -12.80 4.53
CA PRO A 279 9.40 -13.97 5.11
C PRO A 279 8.25 -14.46 4.20
N ASP A 280 7.98 -15.76 4.23
CA ASP A 280 6.79 -16.34 3.61
C ASP A 280 5.56 -16.06 4.47
N ALA A 281 5.68 -16.25 5.77
CA ALA A 281 4.66 -15.93 6.76
C ALA A 281 5.10 -14.76 7.64
N ARG A 282 4.21 -13.78 7.81
CA ARG A 282 4.43 -12.66 8.71
C ARG A 282 3.31 -12.60 9.74
N VAL A 283 3.69 -12.52 11.01
CA VAL A 283 2.76 -12.41 12.12
C VAL A 283 2.95 -11.06 12.80
N HIS A 284 1.84 -10.39 13.10
CA HIS A 284 1.83 -9.17 13.90
C HIS A 284 1.23 -9.44 15.27
N LEU A 285 1.99 -9.15 16.32
CA LEU A 285 1.52 -9.12 17.68
C LEU A 285 1.14 -7.68 18.04
N PHE A 286 -0.11 -7.46 18.40
CA PHE A 286 -0.59 -6.20 18.92
C PHE A 286 -0.91 -6.31 20.40
N LEU A 287 -0.27 -5.49 21.22
CA LEU A 287 -0.41 -5.49 22.68
C LEU A 287 -1.13 -4.24 23.15
N THR A 288 -2.06 -4.42 24.08
CA THR A 288 -2.71 -3.34 24.82
C THR A 288 -2.29 -3.37 26.29
N ARG A 289 -3.06 -2.72 27.15
CA ARG A 289 -2.81 -2.71 28.59
C ARG A 289 -2.84 -4.12 29.20
N ASP A 290 -3.76 -4.94 28.75
CA ASP A 290 -4.12 -6.24 29.36
C ASP A 290 -4.37 -7.34 28.33
N SER A 291 -4.24 -7.07 27.05
CA SER A 291 -4.51 -8.06 26.03
C SER A 291 -3.46 -8.11 24.92
N GLY A 292 -3.35 -9.26 24.28
CA GLY A 292 -2.57 -9.51 23.08
C GLY A 292 -3.44 -10.06 21.98
N THR A 293 -3.18 -9.60 20.74
CA THR A 293 -3.82 -10.14 19.54
C THR A 293 -2.74 -10.53 18.54
N LEU A 294 -2.83 -11.74 18.02
CA LEU A 294 -1.96 -12.25 16.99
C LEU A 294 -2.69 -12.22 15.65
N TYR A 295 -2.08 -11.55 14.69
CA TYR A 295 -2.59 -11.42 13.34
C TYR A 295 -1.66 -12.07 12.32
N LEU A 296 -2.22 -12.81 11.39
CA LEU A 296 -1.54 -13.26 10.19
C LEU A 296 -1.64 -12.17 9.11
N ASP A 297 -0.51 -11.75 8.57
CA ASP A 297 -0.43 -10.79 7.47
C ASP A 297 -0.65 -11.49 6.12
N THR A 298 -1.77 -11.22 5.49
CA THR A 298 -2.10 -11.77 4.18
C THR A 298 -1.58 -10.91 3.02
N SER A 299 -1.18 -9.68 3.29
CA SER A 299 -0.71 -8.72 2.27
C SER A 299 0.76 -8.90 1.90
N GLY A 300 1.61 -9.34 2.85
CA GLY A 300 3.06 -9.46 2.67
C GLY A 300 3.75 -8.08 2.73
N GLU A 301 4.08 -7.47 1.60
CA GLU A 301 4.49 -6.07 1.54
C GLU A 301 3.31 -5.13 1.81
N SER A 302 3.59 -3.90 2.28
CA SER A 302 2.52 -2.92 2.52
C SER A 302 1.74 -2.62 1.25
N LEU A 303 0.40 -2.54 1.34
CA LEU A 303 -0.49 -2.36 0.19
C LEU A 303 -0.24 -1.06 -0.59
N PHE A 304 0.25 -0.01 0.06
CA PHE A 304 0.64 1.22 -0.65
C PHE A 304 1.79 1.03 -1.64
N LYS A 305 2.58 -0.04 -1.56
CA LYS A 305 3.54 -0.42 -2.59
C LYS A 305 2.80 -1.08 -3.74
N ARG A 306 2.25 -0.27 -4.65
CA ARG A 306 1.42 -0.73 -5.78
C ARG A 306 2.21 -1.48 -6.85
N GLY A 307 3.54 -1.28 -6.91
CA GLY A 307 4.45 -1.88 -7.88
C GLY A 307 4.94 -0.92 -8.96
N TRP A 308 4.26 0.18 -9.22
CA TRP A 308 4.62 1.12 -10.27
C TRP A 308 5.67 2.17 -9.86
N ARG A 309 5.86 2.43 -8.55
CA ARG A 309 6.83 3.42 -8.09
C ARG A 309 8.19 2.80 -7.84
N LEU A 310 9.20 3.22 -8.60
CA LEU A 310 10.61 2.90 -8.35
C LEU A 310 11.34 4.10 -7.74
N ASP A 311 11.16 5.30 -8.29
CA ASP A 311 11.74 6.51 -7.78
C ASP A 311 10.84 7.17 -6.74
N LYS A 312 11.44 7.47 -5.59
CA LYS A 312 10.69 7.94 -4.41
C LYS A 312 10.75 9.45 -4.23
N GLY A 313 11.68 10.14 -4.90
CA GLY A 313 11.97 11.53 -4.59
C GLY A 313 12.44 11.71 -3.14
N GLU A 314 12.62 12.95 -2.69
CA GLU A 314 13.15 13.24 -1.34
C GLU A 314 12.15 13.01 -0.20
N ALA A 315 10.83 13.11 -0.44
CA ALA A 315 9.79 12.78 0.55
C ALA A 315 8.46 12.41 -0.14
N PRO A 316 8.34 11.17 -0.58
CA PRO A 316 7.20 10.72 -1.34
C PRO A 316 5.95 10.62 -0.47
N LEU A 317 4.84 11.18 -0.96
CA LEU A 317 3.52 10.86 -0.45
C LEU A 317 3.25 9.37 -0.70
N ARG A 318 2.79 8.62 0.31
CA ARG A 318 2.41 7.22 0.12
C ARG A 318 1.15 7.13 -0.71
N GLU A 319 1.06 6.12 -1.54
CA GLU A 319 -0.06 5.91 -2.48
C GLU A 319 -1.41 5.80 -1.75
N ASN A 320 -1.48 5.07 -0.64
CA ASN A 320 -2.71 4.97 0.15
C ASN A 320 -3.11 6.29 0.84
N LEU A 321 -2.13 7.15 1.17
CA LEU A 321 -2.45 8.48 1.68
C LEU A 321 -2.92 9.40 0.55
N ALA A 322 -2.33 9.31 -0.65
CA ALA A 322 -2.79 10.04 -1.83
C ALA A 322 -4.24 9.67 -2.19
N ALA A 323 -4.56 8.37 -2.23
CA ALA A 323 -5.93 7.90 -2.43
C ALA A 323 -6.89 8.39 -1.33
N GLY A 324 -6.43 8.41 -0.06
CA GLY A 324 -7.21 8.93 1.06
C GLY A 324 -7.46 10.44 0.97
N ILE A 325 -6.49 11.21 0.48
CA ILE A 325 -6.67 12.65 0.23
C ILE A 325 -7.71 12.87 -0.86
N LEU A 326 -7.69 12.09 -1.95
CA LEU A 326 -8.70 12.14 -3.00
C LEU A 326 -10.09 11.82 -2.46
N ALA A 327 -10.24 10.76 -1.68
CA ALA A 327 -11.52 10.41 -1.04
C ALA A 327 -12.03 11.52 -0.11
N LEU A 328 -11.16 12.07 0.76
CA LEU A 328 -11.52 13.17 1.67
C LEU A 328 -11.81 14.50 0.97
N SER A 329 -11.25 14.71 -0.23
CA SER A 329 -11.53 15.90 -1.05
C SER A 329 -12.91 15.85 -1.68
N GLY A 330 -13.51 14.66 -1.78
CA GLY A 330 -14.77 14.46 -2.47
C GLY A 330 -14.63 14.64 -4.00
N TRP A 331 -13.43 14.39 -4.55
CA TRP A 331 -13.23 14.46 -5.98
C TRP A 331 -14.08 13.43 -6.72
N ASP A 332 -14.78 13.90 -7.75
CA ASP A 332 -15.55 13.07 -8.66
C ASP A 332 -14.68 12.73 -9.89
N PRO A 333 -14.45 11.45 -10.21
CA PRO A 333 -13.63 11.03 -11.36
C PRO A 333 -14.11 11.56 -12.71
N SER A 334 -15.38 11.97 -12.85
CA SER A 334 -15.91 12.60 -14.06
C SER A 334 -15.45 14.05 -14.26
N LEU A 335 -14.80 14.66 -13.25
CA LEU A 335 -14.38 16.05 -13.24
C LEU A 335 -12.87 16.21 -13.28
N PRO A 336 -12.37 17.30 -13.91
CA PRO A 336 -10.94 17.55 -14.03
C PRO A 336 -10.24 17.67 -12.67
N LEU A 337 -9.03 17.11 -12.58
CA LEU A 337 -8.14 17.23 -11.43
C LEU A 337 -6.83 17.86 -11.84
N LEU A 338 -6.35 18.80 -11.05
CA LEU A 338 -5.04 19.45 -11.20
C LEU A 338 -4.21 19.29 -9.93
N ASP A 339 -2.95 18.88 -10.08
CA ASP A 339 -1.93 18.95 -9.03
C ASP A 339 -0.78 19.88 -9.48
N PRO A 340 -0.71 21.13 -8.96
CA PRO A 340 0.32 22.12 -9.34
C PRO A 340 1.70 21.87 -8.71
N PHE A 341 1.84 20.90 -7.84
CA PHE A 341 3.10 20.46 -7.21
C PHE A 341 3.19 18.93 -7.28
N CYS A 342 2.99 18.37 -8.48
CA CYS A 342 2.73 16.95 -8.66
C CYS A 342 3.91 16.04 -8.30
N GLY A 343 5.13 16.56 -8.24
CA GLY A 343 6.31 15.77 -7.95
C GLY A 343 6.42 14.55 -8.88
N SER A 344 6.53 13.36 -8.31
CA SER A 344 6.56 12.09 -9.06
C SER A 344 5.17 11.57 -9.49
N GLY A 345 4.12 12.40 -9.44
CA GLY A 345 2.80 12.12 -10.00
C GLY A 345 1.88 11.27 -9.12
N THR A 346 2.15 11.10 -7.83
CA THR A 346 1.44 10.12 -6.99
C THR A 346 -0.06 10.34 -6.91
N ILE A 347 -0.50 11.58 -6.65
CA ILE A 347 -1.95 11.90 -6.53
C ILE A 347 -2.64 11.63 -7.86
N LEU A 348 -2.03 12.04 -8.97
CA LEU A 348 -2.62 11.92 -10.31
C LEU A 348 -2.67 10.47 -10.80
N ILE A 349 -1.65 9.65 -10.51
CA ILE A 349 -1.65 8.22 -10.86
C ILE A 349 -2.72 7.46 -10.05
N GLU A 350 -2.85 7.73 -8.74
CA GLU A 350 -3.94 7.14 -7.94
C GLU A 350 -5.31 7.62 -8.43
N ALA A 351 -5.46 8.90 -8.83
CA ALA A 351 -6.68 9.42 -9.42
C ALA A 351 -7.03 8.74 -10.75
N ALA A 352 -6.05 8.56 -11.65
CA ALA A 352 -6.24 7.84 -12.90
C ALA A 352 -6.70 6.40 -12.66
N TRP A 353 -6.07 5.69 -11.72
CA TRP A 353 -6.47 4.34 -11.35
C TRP A 353 -7.86 4.26 -10.71
N ILE A 354 -8.27 5.29 -9.95
CA ILE A 354 -9.64 5.39 -9.41
C ILE A 354 -10.63 5.56 -10.56
N ALA A 355 -10.37 6.50 -11.48
CA ALA A 355 -11.26 6.80 -12.60
C ALA A 355 -11.41 5.62 -13.57
N GLN A 356 -10.35 4.86 -13.82
CA GLN A 356 -10.41 3.67 -14.67
C GLN A 356 -10.91 2.41 -13.96
N GLY A 357 -11.11 2.45 -12.64
CA GLY A 357 -11.47 1.26 -11.86
C GLY A 357 -10.33 0.23 -11.72
N VAL A 358 -9.07 0.64 -11.87
CA VAL A 358 -7.89 -0.25 -11.71
C VAL A 358 -7.74 -0.66 -10.25
N PRO A 359 -7.79 -1.94 -9.90
CA PRO A 359 -7.56 -2.39 -8.52
C PRO A 359 -6.12 -2.11 -8.08
N PRO A 360 -5.89 -1.52 -6.90
CA PRO A 360 -4.55 -1.14 -6.46
C PRO A 360 -3.60 -2.33 -6.25
N GLY A 361 -4.14 -3.53 -6.08
CA GLY A 361 -3.39 -4.76 -5.87
C GLY A 361 -3.06 -5.55 -7.13
N ILE A 362 -3.51 -5.10 -8.32
CA ILE A 362 -3.50 -5.92 -9.55
C ILE A 362 -2.10 -6.36 -10.01
N SER A 363 -1.09 -5.50 -9.80
CA SER A 363 0.27 -5.70 -10.34
C SER A 363 1.30 -6.13 -9.29
N ARG A 364 0.87 -6.55 -8.09
CA ARG A 364 1.78 -6.91 -7.01
C ARG A 364 1.56 -8.34 -6.49
N PRO A 365 2.59 -9.01 -5.94
CA PRO A 365 2.42 -10.25 -5.19
C PRO A 365 1.91 -10.01 -3.78
N PHE A 366 1.27 -11.02 -3.19
CA PHE A 366 0.74 -10.98 -1.83
C PHE A 366 1.32 -12.08 -0.94
N GLY A 367 1.25 -11.87 0.38
CA GLY A 367 1.68 -12.84 1.38
C GLY A 367 0.85 -14.12 1.33
N PHE A 368 -0.48 -14.00 1.17
CA PHE A 368 -1.38 -15.14 1.13
C PHE A 368 -1.09 -16.13 0.00
N GLU A 369 -0.45 -15.71 -1.10
CA GLU A 369 -0.09 -16.60 -2.22
C GLU A 369 0.93 -17.68 -1.84
N ARG A 370 1.64 -17.49 -0.72
CA ARG A 370 2.63 -18.44 -0.19
C ARG A 370 2.10 -19.28 0.98
N LEU A 371 0.92 -18.98 1.50
CA LEU A 371 0.33 -19.70 2.61
C LEU A 371 -0.35 -20.98 2.15
N ARG A 372 -0.57 -21.94 3.07
CA ARG A 372 -1.24 -23.22 2.80
C ARG A 372 -2.68 -23.06 2.30
N ASN A 373 -3.33 -21.95 2.63
CA ASN A 373 -4.69 -21.62 2.17
C ASN A 373 -4.72 -21.00 0.77
N ALA A 374 -3.59 -20.89 0.08
CA ALA A 374 -3.53 -20.32 -1.26
C ALA A 374 -4.36 -21.16 -2.25
N ASP A 375 -5.36 -20.54 -2.84
CA ASP A 375 -6.10 -21.10 -3.98
C ASP A 375 -5.78 -20.26 -5.24
N ALA A 376 -4.82 -20.77 -6.02
CA ALA A 376 -4.36 -20.10 -7.22
C ALA A 376 -5.48 -19.95 -8.27
N ARG A 377 -6.46 -20.85 -8.31
CA ARG A 377 -7.58 -20.77 -9.26
C ARG A 377 -8.54 -19.65 -8.86
N GLN A 378 -8.92 -19.60 -7.58
CA GLN A 378 -9.78 -18.55 -7.06
C GLN A 378 -9.12 -17.17 -7.23
N TRP A 379 -7.82 -17.07 -6.93
CA TRP A 379 -7.05 -15.85 -7.08
C TRP A 379 -6.95 -15.39 -8.55
N THR A 380 -6.68 -16.31 -9.47
CA THR A 380 -6.63 -16.00 -10.92
C THR A 380 -7.97 -15.53 -11.42
N ALA A 381 -9.06 -16.24 -11.09
CA ALA A 381 -10.41 -15.85 -11.49
C ALA A 381 -10.80 -14.45 -10.96
N LEU A 382 -10.44 -14.13 -9.71
CA LEU A 382 -10.69 -12.80 -9.14
C LEU A 382 -9.91 -11.70 -9.89
N LYS A 383 -8.66 -11.96 -10.27
CA LYS A 383 -7.86 -11.01 -11.07
C LYS A 383 -8.39 -10.84 -12.49
N GLU A 384 -8.78 -11.91 -13.16
CA GLU A 384 -9.34 -11.87 -14.51
C GLU A 384 -10.66 -11.09 -14.54
N ASP A 385 -11.55 -11.33 -13.58
CA ASP A 385 -12.77 -10.56 -13.42
C ASP A 385 -12.46 -9.07 -13.17
N ALA A 386 -11.49 -8.76 -12.31
CA ALA A 386 -11.07 -7.39 -12.04
C ALA A 386 -10.50 -6.70 -13.29
N LEU A 387 -9.65 -7.39 -14.06
CA LEU A 387 -9.07 -6.87 -15.30
C LEU A 387 -10.13 -6.57 -16.37
N SER A 388 -11.17 -7.40 -16.45
CA SER A 388 -12.27 -7.22 -17.43
C SER A 388 -13.11 -5.98 -17.19
N ARG A 389 -13.03 -5.39 -15.98
CA ARG A 389 -13.79 -4.20 -15.57
C ARG A 389 -13.01 -2.90 -15.63
N ILE A 390 -11.73 -2.95 -15.99
CA ILE A 390 -10.90 -1.75 -16.12
C ILE A 390 -11.31 -0.99 -17.37
N ALA A 391 -11.66 0.30 -17.21
CA ALA A 391 -11.93 1.17 -18.35
C ALA A 391 -10.62 1.43 -19.14
N PRO A 392 -10.65 1.32 -20.48
CA PRO A 392 -9.46 1.43 -21.31
C PRO A 392 -8.84 2.84 -21.32
N GLU A 393 -9.66 3.86 -21.15
CA GLU A 393 -9.28 5.27 -21.22
C GLU A 393 -9.95 6.08 -20.11
N LEU A 394 -9.39 7.23 -19.80
CA LEU A 394 -10.00 8.21 -18.91
C LEU A 394 -11.02 9.04 -19.68
N GLU A 395 -12.21 9.22 -19.12
CA GLU A 395 -13.22 10.12 -19.67
C GLU A 395 -12.80 11.59 -19.59
N THR A 396 -12.10 11.94 -18.50
CA THR A 396 -11.66 13.31 -18.23
C THR A 396 -10.15 13.32 -17.99
N PRO A 397 -9.39 14.20 -18.67
CA PRO A 397 -7.95 14.29 -18.50
C PRO A 397 -7.57 14.86 -17.14
N LEU A 398 -6.44 14.38 -16.60
CA LEU A 398 -5.81 14.86 -15.38
C LEU A 398 -4.61 15.75 -15.72
N TYR A 399 -4.30 16.71 -14.86
CA TYR A 399 -3.27 17.71 -15.12
C TYR A 399 -2.26 17.76 -13.98
N GLY A 400 -0.98 17.73 -14.30
CA GLY A 400 0.11 17.82 -13.34
C GLY A 400 1.15 18.85 -13.72
N CYS A 401 1.57 19.67 -12.76
CA CYS A 401 2.66 20.62 -12.97
C CYS A 401 3.72 20.49 -11.87
N ASP A 402 4.95 20.74 -12.23
CA ASP A 402 6.07 20.90 -11.31
C ASP A 402 7.14 21.78 -11.94
N LEU A 403 7.93 22.50 -11.14
CA LEU A 403 9.07 23.26 -11.62
C LEU A 403 10.28 22.37 -11.90
N ASN A 404 10.40 21.26 -11.17
CA ASN A 404 11.51 20.33 -11.28
C ASN A 404 11.32 19.37 -12.47
N PRO A 405 12.16 19.48 -13.52
CA PRO A 405 12.05 18.61 -14.69
C PRO A 405 12.30 17.12 -14.35
N HIS A 406 13.15 16.80 -13.38
CA HIS A 406 13.42 15.42 -12.96
C HIS A 406 12.21 14.80 -12.24
N ALA A 407 11.46 15.61 -11.48
CA ALA A 407 10.22 15.15 -10.87
C ALA A 407 9.16 14.78 -11.95
N LEU A 408 9.06 15.60 -13.01
CA LEU A 408 8.17 15.33 -14.14
C LEU A 408 8.60 14.11 -14.97
N GLU A 409 9.90 13.89 -15.12
CA GLU A 409 10.43 12.68 -15.76
C GLU A 409 10.04 11.44 -14.96
N ALA A 410 10.31 11.45 -13.65
CA ALA A 410 9.89 10.39 -12.74
C ALA A 410 8.36 10.17 -12.76
N ALA A 411 7.57 11.25 -12.87
CA ALA A 411 6.11 11.14 -12.96
C ALA A 411 5.66 10.43 -14.25
N ARG A 412 6.26 10.74 -15.40
CA ARG A 412 5.98 10.07 -16.68
C ARG A 412 6.38 8.60 -16.65
N GLU A 413 7.54 8.28 -16.10
CA GLU A 413 8.00 6.90 -15.92
C GLU A 413 7.09 6.11 -14.96
N ASN A 414 6.66 6.70 -13.85
CA ASN A 414 5.72 6.09 -12.93
C ASN A 414 4.36 5.85 -13.61
N MET A 415 3.86 6.81 -14.40
CA MET A 415 2.65 6.68 -15.20
C MET A 415 2.75 5.53 -16.19
N GLN A 416 3.86 5.40 -16.90
CA GLN A 416 4.11 4.28 -17.81
C GLN A 416 4.12 2.93 -17.07
N ARG A 417 4.81 2.85 -15.92
CA ARG A 417 4.84 1.64 -15.09
C ARG A 417 3.47 1.29 -14.49
N ALA A 418 2.62 2.29 -14.30
CA ALA A 418 1.23 2.12 -13.89
C ALA A 418 0.30 1.66 -15.02
N ASN A 419 0.83 1.39 -16.22
CA ASN A 419 0.09 1.01 -17.43
C ASN A 419 -0.99 2.02 -17.83
N LEU A 420 -0.76 3.30 -17.59
CA LEU A 420 -1.64 4.38 -18.05
C LEU A 420 -1.24 4.82 -19.45
N ALA A 421 -2.23 5.19 -20.26
CA ALA A 421 -1.98 5.75 -21.59
C ALA A 421 -1.21 7.09 -21.49
N PRO A 422 -0.35 7.43 -22.47
CA PRO A 422 0.49 8.63 -22.41
C PRO A 422 -0.27 9.95 -22.26
N ASP A 423 -1.53 9.99 -22.66
CA ASP A 423 -2.43 11.16 -22.61
C ASP A 423 -3.36 11.16 -21.38
N SER A 424 -3.33 10.11 -20.56
CA SER A 424 -4.14 10.04 -19.33
C SER A 424 -3.85 11.18 -18.36
N ILE A 425 -2.58 11.59 -18.26
CA ILE A 425 -2.15 12.68 -17.39
C ILE A 425 -1.30 13.64 -18.21
N GLN A 426 -1.72 14.90 -18.30
CA GLN A 426 -0.98 15.95 -18.99
C GLN A 426 0.02 16.61 -18.04
N PHE A 427 1.31 16.22 -18.15
CA PHE A 427 2.39 16.80 -17.36
C PHE A 427 3.04 17.97 -18.06
N ALA A 428 3.11 19.13 -17.37
CA ALA A 428 3.74 20.34 -17.87
C ALA A 428 4.74 20.92 -16.85
N ARG A 429 5.87 21.44 -17.34
CA ARG A 429 6.76 22.25 -16.50
C ARG A 429 6.18 23.65 -16.38
N ALA A 430 5.67 24.00 -15.21
CA ALA A 430 5.05 25.30 -14.97
C ALA A 430 5.26 25.74 -13.50
N ASN A 431 5.26 27.05 -13.31
CA ASN A 431 5.23 27.65 -11.98
C ASN A 431 3.77 27.72 -11.50
N ALA A 432 3.52 27.24 -10.29
CA ALA A 432 2.18 27.28 -9.67
C ALA A 432 1.61 28.71 -9.56
N LEU A 433 2.46 29.74 -9.55
CA LEU A 433 2.05 31.14 -9.49
C LEU A 433 1.46 31.67 -10.80
N ASP A 434 1.79 31.04 -11.94
CA ASP A 434 1.44 31.49 -13.29
C ASP A 434 0.40 30.57 -13.96
N LEU A 435 -0.19 29.60 -13.20
CA LEU A 435 -1.10 28.62 -13.74
C LEU A 435 -2.47 29.21 -14.07
N GLN A 436 -3.01 28.75 -15.20
CA GLN A 436 -4.40 28.96 -15.56
C GLN A 436 -5.15 27.62 -15.47
N PRO A 437 -6.40 27.63 -15.00
CA PRO A 437 -7.19 26.41 -14.93
C PRO A 437 -7.45 25.87 -16.35
N PRO A 438 -7.31 24.54 -16.54
CA PRO A 438 -7.57 23.93 -17.86
C PRO A 438 -9.05 23.94 -18.24
N THR A 439 -9.95 24.13 -17.25
CA THR A 439 -11.41 24.14 -17.41
C THR A 439 -12.04 25.18 -16.49
N ASN A 440 -13.32 25.48 -16.67
CA ASN A 440 -14.02 26.47 -15.86
C ASN A 440 -14.29 26.02 -14.40
N ALA A 441 -14.30 24.71 -14.14
CA ALA A 441 -14.48 24.14 -12.81
C ALA A 441 -13.71 22.82 -12.71
N GLY A 442 -13.31 22.42 -11.49
CA GLY A 442 -12.58 21.19 -11.24
C GLY A 442 -12.06 21.12 -9.81
N TRP A 443 -11.21 20.14 -9.57
CA TRP A 443 -10.52 19.94 -8.30
C TRP A 443 -9.04 20.23 -8.44
N LEU A 444 -8.51 20.99 -7.50
CA LEU A 444 -7.08 21.15 -7.28
C LEU A 444 -6.74 20.42 -5.98
N VAL A 445 -6.00 19.31 -6.09
CA VAL A 445 -5.57 18.49 -4.95
C VAL A 445 -4.07 18.37 -4.97
N THR A 446 -3.40 18.81 -3.90
CA THR A 446 -1.96 18.94 -3.95
C THR A 446 -1.26 18.74 -2.60
N ASN A 447 0.00 18.31 -2.66
CA ASN A 447 0.96 18.19 -1.56
C ASN A 447 2.17 19.10 -1.84
N PRO A 448 2.05 20.41 -1.65
CA PRO A 448 3.16 21.35 -1.90
C PRO A 448 4.35 21.07 -0.97
N PRO A 449 5.53 21.60 -1.23
CA PRO A 449 6.64 21.57 -0.29
C PRO A 449 6.27 22.30 1.00
N TYR A 450 6.63 21.74 2.16
CA TYR A 450 6.42 22.35 3.49
C TYR A 450 7.53 21.93 4.47
N GLY A 451 7.65 22.63 5.60
CA GLY A 451 8.66 22.38 6.64
C GLY A 451 10.07 22.80 6.19
N GLU A 452 11.09 21.97 6.48
CA GLU A 452 12.51 22.23 6.17
C GLU A 452 12.82 22.44 4.67
N ARG A 453 11.81 22.30 3.79
CA ARG A 453 11.96 22.48 2.34
C ARG A 453 11.61 23.88 1.85
N MET A 454 11.10 24.69 2.73
CA MET A 454 10.77 26.08 2.46
C MET A 454 11.58 26.95 3.42
N ASP A 455 12.31 27.92 2.90
CA ASP A 455 13.04 28.89 3.70
C ASP A 455 12.06 29.85 4.41
N GLU A 456 12.47 30.42 5.56
CA GLU A 456 11.64 31.38 6.34
C GLU A 456 11.16 32.61 5.53
N GLN A 457 11.69 32.81 4.31
CA GLN A 457 11.31 33.89 3.41
C GLN A 457 10.09 33.63 2.53
N ASP A 458 9.44 32.45 2.66
CA ASP A 458 8.39 31.98 1.74
C ASP A 458 6.97 32.52 1.99
N ASP A 459 6.76 33.41 2.94
CA ASP A 459 5.45 34.07 3.14
C ASP A 459 4.98 34.86 1.89
N GLY A 460 5.93 35.31 1.06
CA GLY A 460 5.66 35.92 -0.24
C GLY A 460 5.04 34.94 -1.22
N PHE A 461 5.58 33.73 -1.31
CA PHE A 461 5.09 32.68 -2.19
C PHE A 461 3.61 32.33 -1.92
N TRP A 462 3.26 32.07 -0.66
CA TRP A 462 1.88 31.72 -0.31
C TRP A 462 0.87 32.83 -0.63
N ARG A 463 1.26 34.08 -0.44
CA ARG A 463 0.45 35.25 -0.80
C ARG A 463 0.23 35.33 -2.30
N ASP A 464 1.30 35.15 -3.09
CA ASP A 464 1.26 35.26 -4.54
C ASP A 464 0.51 34.07 -5.16
N TRP A 465 0.71 32.85 -4.63
CA TRP A 465 -0.10 31.70 -5.01
C TRP A 465 -1.59 31.89 -4.68
N SER A 466 -1.90 32.46 -3.51
CA SER A 466 -3.28 32.81 -3.16
C SER A 466 -3.89 33.82 -4.11
N ALA A 467 -3.11 34.80 -4.58
CA ALA A 467 -3.58 35.78 -5.59
C ALA A 467 -3.92 35.07 -6.90
N CYS A 468 -3.05 34.17 -7.38
CA CYS A 468 -3.32 33.33 -8.55
C CYS A 468 -4.60 32.52 -8.38
N LEU A 469 -4.76 31.80 -7.25
CA LEU A 469 -5.96 31.01 -6.97
C LEU A 469 -7.23 31.86 -7.02
N LYS A 470 -7.23 33.04 -6.39
CA LYS A 470 -8.40 33.93 -6.36
C LYS A 470 -8.76 34.53 -7.72
N GLN A 471 -7.75 34.81 -8.54
CA GLN A 471 -7.94 35.45 -9.84
C GLN A 471 -8.34 34.45 -10.93
N GLN A 472 -7.76 33.26 -10.89
CA GLN A 472 -7.85 32.31 -12.01
C GLN A 472 -8.77 31.13 -11.72
N PHE A 473 -8.89 30.66 -10.48
CA PHE A 473 -9.53 29.37 -10.14
C PHE A 473 -10.94 29.53 -9.56
N ALA A 474 -11.68 30.55 -9.96
CA ALA A 474 -13.09 30.68 -9.57
C ALA A 474 -13.89 29.45 -10.03
N GLY A 475 -14.70 28.84 -9.12
CA GLY A 475 -15.44 27.61 -9.38
C GLY A 475 -14.68 26.31 -9.09
N TRP A 476 -13.41 26.39 -8.67
CA TRP A 476 -12.60 25.23 -8.30
C TRP A 476 -12.68 24.91 -6.80
N GLN A 477 -12.62 23.62 -6.50
CA GLN A 477 -12.41 23.11 -5.15
C GLN A 477 -10.91 22.89 -4.94
N VAL A 478 -10.32 23.54 -3.94
CA VAL A 478 -8.88 23.51 -3.68
C VAL A 478 -8.62 22.77 -2.38
N HIS A 479 -7.79 21.72 -2.44
CA HIS A 479 -7.43 20.87 -1.33
C HIS A 479 -5.92 20.78 -1.19
N VAL A 480 -5.39 21.22 -0.05
CA VAL A 480 -3.95 21.30 0.21
C VAL A 480 -3.62 20.53 1.48
N ILE A 481 -2.74 19.51 1.38
CA ILE A 481 -2.18 18.87 2.56
C ILE A 481 -0.94 19.63 3.02
N SER A 482 -0.86 19.95 4.31
CA SER A 482 0.30 20.61 4.89
C SER A 482 0.47 20.26 6.36
N SER A 483 1.72 20.24 6.84
CA SER A 483 2.04 20.23 8.28
C SER A 483 2.05 21.65 8.88
N ASP A 484 2.00 22.68 8.05
CA ASP A 484 1.86 24.07 8.51
C ASP A 484 0.39 24.36 8.83
N LEU A 485 0.06 24.44 10.11
CA LEU A 485 -1.31 24.70 10.60
C LEU A 485 -1.77 26.13 10.30
N GLU A 486 -0.84 27.06 10.06
CA GLU A 486 -1.10 28.46 9.75
C GLU A 486 -1.27 28.73 8.24
N LEU A 487 -1.14 27.70 7.40
CA LEU A 487 -1.29 27.81 5.95
C LEU A 487 -2.52 28.60 5.50
N PRO A 488 -3.73 28.45 6.08
CA PRO A 488 -4.89 29.27 5.70
C PRO A 488 -4.69 30.76 5.97
N GLY A 489 -3.95 31.10 7.03
CA GLY A 489 -3.56 32.49 7.36
C GLY A 489 -2.60 33.05 6.33
N LYS A 490 -1.57 32.30 5.95
CA LYS A 490 -0.59 32.68 4.92
C LYS A 490 -1.23 32.86 3.55
N LEU A 491 -2.15 31.97 3.17
CA LEU A 491 -2.97 32.08 1.95
C LEU A 491 -4.05 33.18 2.03
N ARG A 492 -4.31 33.73 3.21
CA ARG A 492 -5.47 34.65 3.43
C ARG A 492 -6.76 34.12 2.84
N LEU A 493 -6.95 32.77 2.98
CA LEU A 493 -8.14 32.04 2.58
C LEU A 493 -8.83 31.44 3.81
N LYS A 494 -10.15 31.46 3.84
CA LYS A 494 -10.91 30.79 4.88
C LYS A 494 -11.09 29.31 4.50
N ALA A 495 -10.43 28.41 5.23
CA ALA A 495 -10.64 26.99 5.03
C ALA A 495 -12.10 26.62 5.41
N ARG A 496 -12.80 25.96 4.49
CA ARG A 496 -14.14 25.38 4.72
C ARG A 496 -14.07 24.17 5.65
N ARG A 497 -13.01 23.35 5.49
CA ARG A 497 -12.74 22.16 6.29
C ARG A 497 -11.24 22.04 6.58
N ARG A 498 -10.92 21.49 7.75
CA ARG A 498 -9.55 21.16 8.19
C ARG A 498 -9.59 19.72 8.71
N THR A 499 -9.15 18.76 7.90
CA THR A 499 -9.19 17.35 8.26
C THR A 499 -7.82 16.92 8.79
N PRO A 500 -7.72 16.43 10.04
CA PRO A 500 -6.48 15.92 10.59
C PRO A 500 -6.01 14.67 9.82
N LEU A 501 -4.73 14.64 9.45
CA LEU A 501 -4.08 13.55 8.73
C LEU A 501 -2.64 13.40 9.22
N TYR A 502 -2.07 12.19 9.05
CA TYR A 502 -0.67 11.95 9.34
C TYR A 502 0.09 11.46 8.11
N ASN A 503 1.12 12.20 7.70
CA ASN A 503 2.06 11.77 6.67
C ASN A 503 3.31 11.17 7.32
N GLY A 504 3.29 9.86 7.58
CA GLY A 504 4.30 9.21 8.41
C GLY A 504 4.20 9.68 9.86
N ALA A 505 5.24 10.35 10.35
CA ALA A 505 5.29 10.94 11.70
C ALA A 505 4.81 12.41 11.74
N LEU A 506 4.60 13.03 10.58
CA LEU A 506 4.21 14.44 10.49
C LEU A 506 2.71 14.60 10.73
N ASP A 507 2.36 15.45 11.69
CA ASP A 507 0.98 15.89 11.91
C ASP A 507 0.61 16.92 10.83
N CYS A 508 -0.30 16.53 9.96
CA CYS A 508 -0.75 17.32 8.82
C CYS A 508 -2.24 17.63 8.90
N ARG A 509 -2.68 18.56 8.08
CA ARG A 509 -4.09 18.82 7.82
C ARG A 509 -4.35 18.87 6.33
N LEU A 510 -5.45 18.29 5.91
CA LEU A 510 -6.03 18.60 4.61
C LEU A 510 -6.92 19.82 4.74
N PHE A 511 -6.48 20.93 4.18
CA PHE A 511 -7.24 22.17 4.12
C PHE A 511 -8.08 22.20 2.85
N SER A 512 -9.38 22.42 2.97
CA SER A 512 -10.31 22.53 1.84
C SER A 512 -10.78 23.97 1.70
N PHE A 513 -10.69 24.50 0.48
CA PHE A 513 -11.12 25.86 0.13
C PHE A 513 -12.04 25.77 -1.10
N GLU A 514 -13.04 26.62 -1.13
CA GLU A 514 -13.92 26.83 -2.28
C GLU A 514 -13.59 28.18 -2.90
N MET A 515 -13.21 28.17 -4.18
CA MET A 515 -12.86 29.38 -4.89
C MET A 515 -14.09 29.96 -5.54
N VAL A 516 -14.55 31.11 -5.04
CA VAL A 516 -15.74 31.82 -5.54
C VAL A 516 -15.35 33.06 -6.31
N ALA A 517 -16.15 33.40 -7.33
CA ALA A 517 -15.91 34.54 -8.20
C ALA A 517 -16.08 35.88 -7.48
N GLU A 518 -16.89 35.93 -6.41
CA GLU A 518 -17.17 37.16 -5.66
C GLU A 518 -16.64 37.09 -4.23
N SER A 519 -16.02 38.19 -3.79
CA SER A 519 -15.58 38.33 -2.41
C SER A 519 -16.80 38.45 -1.50
N TYR A 520 -16.96 37.56 -0.50
CA TYR A 520 -17.95 37.69 0.59
C TYR A 520 -17.68 38.89 1.54
N ARG A 521 -16.78 39.80 1.21
CA ARG A 521 -16.64 41.05 1.95
C ARG A 521 -17.84 41.89 1.64
N LYS A 522 -18.77 41.98 2.60
CA LYS A 522 -19.77 43.08 2.62
C LYS A 522 -18.98 44.40 2.54
N PRO A 523 -19.44 45.36 1.72
CA PRO A 523 -18.84 46.68 1.60
C PRO A 523 -18.80 47.40 2.97
#